data_94b1fa629967310762530651402439d5
#
_entry.id   94b1fa629967310762530651402439d5
#
_cell.length_a   1.000
_cell.length_b   1.000
_cell.length_c   1.000
_cell.angle_alpha   90.00
_cell.angle_beta   90.00
_cell.angle_gamma   90.00
#
_symmetry.space_group_name_H-M   'P 1'
#
loop_
_entity.id
_entity.type
_entity.pdbx_description
1 polymer ?
#
loop_
_entity_poly.entity_id
_entity_poly.type
_entity_poly.pdbx_seq_one_letter_code
_entity_poly.pdbx_strand_id
1 'polypeptide(L)'
;MLPRIKINKKNFGNLNTTALPSPCFVIDLEILRQNLNLLKKIKEKTNVKILLALKAFSLKETGKLISKYLDGVSASGINEAILGRKFFSGIVSTYSPAFKDTEMPDIIRNSNHIIFNSINQLNKFSKVKQINKKIEIGVRINPIYSEVKEKKYNAAGNQSRLGIHINQMKNIDFNIVDGLHFHSLCEQNFSTLNNTWEKIYPKIKNYFKY
;
A
#
# COMPACT_ATOMS: atom_id res chain seq x y z
N MET A 1 -11.81 -7.44 -18.47
CA MET A 1 -11.38 -6.08 -18.80
C MET A 1 -12.15 -5.12 -17.91
N LEU A 2 -11.47 -4.40 -17.01
CA LEU A 2 -12.14 -3.36 -16.23
C LEU A 2 -12.56 -2.25 -17.21
N PRO A 3 -13.78 -1.71 -17.12
CA PRO A 3 -14.19 -0.62 -18.00
C PRO A 3 -13.26 0.57 -17.76
N ARG A 4 -12.61 1.05 -18.83
CA ARG A 4 -11.92 2.34 -18.78
C ARG A 4 -12.97 3.39 -18.47
N ILE A 5 -12.88 4.03 -17.30
CA ILE A 5 -13.71 5.19 -16.98
C ILE A 5 -13.30 6.26 -17.97
N LYS A 6 -14.20 6.55 -18.92
CA LYS A 6 -14.02 7.69 -19.83
C LYS A 6 -14.17 8.95 -18.98
N ILE A 7 -13.07 9.65 -18.74
CA ILE A 7 -13.11 10.99 -18.15
C ILE A 7 -13.94 11.84 -19.11
N ASN A 8 -15.15 12.16 -18.69
CA ASN A 8 -16.02 13.01 -19.48
C ASN A 8 -15.50 14.44 -19.34
N LYS A 9 -14.87 15.00 -20.38
CA LYS A 9 -14.41 16.39 -20.41
C LYS A 9 -15.55 17.39 -20.11
N LYS A 10 -16.81 16.98 -20.24
CA LYS A 10 -17.99 17.81 -19.91
C LYS A 10 -18.09 18.16 -18.42
N ASN A 11 -17.53 17.36 -17.50
CA ASN A 11 -17.71 17.59 -16.06
C ASN A 11 -17.03 18.89 -15.58
N PHE A 12 -15.95 19.32 -16.23
CA PHE A 12 -15.30 20.59 -15.89
C PHE A 12 -15.66 21.75 -16.84
N GLY A 13 -16.41 21.49 -17.92
CA GLY A 13 -16.76 22.50 -18.93
C GLY A 13 -17.67 23.60 -18.39
N ASN A 14 -18.43 23.34 -17.34
CA ASN A 14 -19.34 24.31 -16.70
C ASN A 14 -18.76 24.90 -15.41
N LEU A 15 -17.48 24.63 -15.11
CA LEU A 15 -16.83 25.16 -13.93
C LEU A 15 -16.59 26.67 -14.09
N ASN A 16 -17.14 27.46 -13.16
CA ASN A 16 -16.83 28.88 -13.11
C ASN A 16 -15.41 29.09 -12.57
N THR A 17 -14.45 29.15 -13.48
CA THR A 17 -13.01 29.28 -13.12
C THR A 17 -12.68 30.64 -12.52
N THR A 18 -13.49 31.67 -12.74
CA THR A 18 -13.29 33.02 -12.16
C THR A 18 -13.62 33.08 -10.67
N ALA A 19 -14.42 32.13 -10.19
CA ALA A 19 -14.76 31.99 -8.76
C ALA A 19 -13.75 31.15 -7.96
N LEU A 20 -12.72 30.60 -8.60
CA LEU A 20 -11.76 29.72 -7.96
C LEU A 20 -10.41 30.43 -7.76
N PRO A 21 -9.70 30.14 -6.64
CA PRO A 21 -8.34 30.61 -6.48
C PRO A 21 -7.43 29.97 -7.54
N SER A 22 -6.45 30.73 -8.02
CA SER A 22 -5.49 30.22 -9.01
C SER A 22 -4.06 30.39 -8.48
N PRO A 23 -3.22 29.33 -8.52
CA PRO A 23 -3.51 27.97 -8.97
C PRO A 23 -4.27 27.12 -7.93
N CYS A 24 -5.12 26.19 -8.39
CA CYS A 24 -5.78 25.22 -7.52
C CYS A 24 -5.96 23.85 -8.21
N PHE A 25 -6.10 22.80 -7.38
CA PHE A 25 -6.56 21.49 -7.84
C PHE A 25 -8.07 21.38 -7.66
N VAL A 26 -8.75 20.85 -8.66
CA VAL A 26 -10.19 20.60 -8.62
C VAL A 26 -10.44 19.10 -8.66
N ILE A 27 -11.20 18.59 -7.69
CA ILE A 27 -11.54 17.17 -7.59
C ILE A 27 -13.05 17.02 -7.83
N ASP A 28 -13.40 16.22 -8.85
CA ASP A 28 -14.78 15.80 -9.08
C ASP A 28 -15.12 14.66 -8.12
N LEU A 29 -15.97 14.96 -7.12
CA LEU A 29 -16.35 13.99 -6.09
C LEU A 29 -17.27 12.90 -6.65
N GLU A 30 -17.99 13.14 -7.73
CA GLU A 30 -18.85 12.12 -8.35
C GLU A 30 -18.00 11.06 -9.07
N ILE A 31 -17.00 11.50 -9.84
CA ILE A 31 -16.02 10.59 -10.44
C ILE A 31 -15.28 9.79 -9.36
N LEU A 32 -14.89 10.46 -8.27
CA LEU A 32 -14.27 9.78 -7.15
C LEU A 32 -15.18 8.68 -6.56
N ARG A 33 -16.48 8.97 -6.34
CA ARG A 33 -17.45 7.97 -5.87
C ARG A 33 -17.61 6.81 -6.84
N GLN A 34 -17.65 7.06 -8.14
CA GLN A 34 -17.76 6.00 -9.15
C GLN A 34 -16.55 5.06 -9.09
N ASN A 35 -15.34 5.61 -8.97
CA ASN A 35 -14.11 4.83 -8.80
C ASN A 35 -14.14 4.01 -7.49
N LEU A 36 -14.54 4.63 -6.39
CA LEU A 36 -14.65 3.97 -5.09
C LEU A 36 -15.70 2.85 -5.09
N ASN A 37 -16.84 3.05 -5.76
CA ASN A 37 -17.87 2.01 -5.92
C ASN A 37 -17.32 0.79 -6.70
N LEU A 38 -16.47 1.00 -7.71
CA LEU A 38 -15.84 -0.11 -8.43
C LEU A 38 -14.94 -0.93 -7.48
N LEU A 39 -14.11 -0.26 -6.69
CA LEU A 39 -13.23 -0.92 -5.71
C LEU A 39 -14.04 -1.64 -4.64
N LYS A 40 -15.14 -1.05 -4.16
CA LYS A 40 -16.06 -1.69 -3.22
C LYS A 40 -16.64 -2.99 -3.76
N LYS A 41 -17.09 -3.01 -5.03
CA LYS A 41 -17.58 -4.24 -5.69
C LYS A 41 -16.51 -5.33 -5.76
N ILE A 42 -15.24 -4.97 -5.97
CA ILE A 42 -14.12 -5.92 -5.95
C ILE A 42 -13.97 -6.52 -4.54
N LYS A 43 -13.95 -5.68 -3.50
CA LYS A 43 -13.89 -6.13 -2.10
C LYS A 43 -14.99 -7.14 -1.78
N GLU A 44 -16.24 -6.79 -2.10
CA GLU A 44 -17.41 -7.63 -1.81
C GLU A 44 -17.34 -8.99 -2.52
N LYS A 45 -16.76 -9.05 -3.72
CA LYS A 45 -16.63 -10.29 -4.47
C LYS A 45 -15.45 -11.16 -4.05
N THR A 46 -14.39 -10.57 -3.53
CA THR A 46 -13.13 -11.28 -3.29
C THR A 46 -12.75 -11.37 -1.81
N ASN A 47 -13.47 -10.67 -0.95
CA ASN A 47 -13.19 -10.54 0.49
C ASN A 47 -11.78 -9.97 0.79
N VAL A 48 -11.14 -9.28 -0.16
CA VAL A 48 -9.86 -8.61 0.05
C VAL A 48 -10.05 -7.25 0.70
N LYS A 49 -9.09 -6.80 1.49
CA LYS A 49 -9.03 -5.43 1.98
C LYS A 49 -8.32 -4.54 0.97
N ILE A 50 -8.88 -3.37 0.68
CA ILE A 50 -8.28 -2.40 -0.24
C ILE A 50 -7.88 -1.16 0.53
N LEU A 51 -6.61 -0.78 0.46
CA LEU A 51 -6.04 0.40 1.10
C LEU A 51 -5.69 1.46 0.05
N LEU A 52 -5.96 2.73 0.36
CA LEU A 52 -5.52 3.85 -0.47
C LEU A 52 -4.03 4.10 -0.26
N ALA A 53 -3.24 4.11 -1.33
CA ALA A 53 -1.84 4.53 -1.26
C ALA A 53 -1.73 6.06 -1.17
N LEU A 54 -1.34 6.59 0.00
CA LEU A 54 -1.30 8.03 0.25
C LEU A 54 -0.26 8.75 -0.64
N LYS A 55 0.83 8.09 -1.01
CA LYS A 55 1.78 8.63 -1.98
C LYS A 55 1.18 8.94 -3.36
N ALA A 56 0.08 8.28 -3.72
CA ALA A 56 -0.61 8.49 -5.00
C ALA A 56 -1.73 9.53 -4.87
N PHE A 57 -2.43 9.53 -3.73
CA PHE A 57 -3.53 10.47 -3.47
C PHE A 57 -3.71 10.65 -1.96
N SER A 58 -3.48 11.87 -1.44
CA SER A 58 -3.47 12.16 0.00
C SER A 58 -4.31 13.39 0.39
N LEU A 59 -5.28 13.77 -0.45
CA LEU A 59 -6.14 14.92 -0.17
C LEU A 59 -7.04 14.62 1.04
N LYS A 60 -6.71 15.23 2.18
CA LYS A 60 -7.38 14.98 3.49
C LYS A 60 -8.88 15.27 3.48
N GLU A 61 -9.32 16.24 2.70
CA GLU A 61 -10.72 16.64 2.55
C GLU A 61 -11.60 15.51 1.99
N THR A 62 -11.01 14.57 1.25
CA THR A 62 -11.71 13.39 0.71
C THR A 62 -11.67 12.20 1.66
N GLY A 63 -10.94 12.27 2.77
CA GLY A 63 -10.70 11.16 3.68
C GLY A 63 -11.97 10.51 4.21
N LYS A 64 -12.94 11.32 4.69
CA LYS A 64 -14.23 10.80 5.16
C LYS A 64 -15.05 10.11 4.07
N LEU A 65 -14.96 10.58 2.82
CA LEU A 65 -15.63 9.93 1.70
C LEU A 65 -14.99 8.60 1.38
N ILE A 66 -13.66 8.57 1.22
CA ILE A 66 -12.89 7.37 0.87
C ILE A 66 -13.06 6.28 1.93
N SER A 67 -13.04 6.64 3.20
CA SER A 67 -13.18 5.70 4.33
C SER A 67 -14.53 4.99 4.40
N LYS A 68 -15.56 5.43 3.66
CA LYS A 68 -16.82 4.71 3.52
C LYS A 68 -16.73 3.51 2.56
N TYR A 69 -15.69 3.45 1.75
CA TYR A 69 -15.53 2.46 0.67
C TYR A 69 -14.32 1.56 0.87
N LEU A 70 -13.20 2.13 1.32
CA LEU A 70 -11.93 1.43 1.49
C LEU A 70 -11.67 1.08 2.95
N ASP A 71 -10.77 0.11 3.19
CA ASP A 71 -10.49 -0.43 4.51
C ASP A 71 -9.44 0.36 5.28
N GLY A 72 -8.83 1.35 4.63
CA GLY A 72 -7.80 2.18 5.23
C GLY A 72 -6.83 2.75 4.20
N VAL A 73 -5.60 3.00 4.65
CA VAL A 73 -4.55 3.64 3.86
C VAL A 73 -3.22 2.90 3.97
N SER A 74 -2.41 3.02 2.91
CA SER A 74 -1.01 2.61 2.91
C SER A 74 -0.11 3.85 2.94
N ALA A 75 0.77 3.92 3.94
CA ALA A 75 1.68 5.02 4.21
C ALA A 75 3.12 4.65 3.85
N SER A 76 3.86 5.60 3.28
CA SER A 76 5.26 5.43 2.87
C SER A 76 6.25 5.99 3.91
N GLY A 77 5.76 6.42 5.07
CA GLY A 77 6.56 6.97 6.17
C GLY A 77 5.70 7.64 7.22
N ILE A 78 6.36 8.27 8.21
CA ILE A 78 5.71 8.84 9.40
C ILE A 78 4.64 9.89 9.07
N ASN A 79 4.93 10.82 8.16
CA ASN A 79 4.01 11.91 7.84
C ASN A 79 2.70 11.39 7.22
N GLU A 80 2.80 10.39 6.34
CA GLU A 80 1.63 9.75 5.77
C GLU A 80 0.89 8.88 6.79
N ALA A 81 1.60 8.20 7.72
CA ALA A 81 0.97 7.45 8.79
C ALA A 81 0.14 8.35 9.72
N ILE A 82 0.69 9.50 10.11
CA ILE A 82 -0.03 10.52 10.91
C ILE A 82 -1.23 11.08 10.13
N LEU A 83 -1.04 11.42 8.85
CA LEU A 83 -2.12 11.89 7.97
C LEU A 83 -3.24 10.84 7.88
N GLY A 84 -2.86 9.59 7.63
CA GLY A 84 -3.78 8.47 7.54
C GLY A 84 -4.58 8.29 8.81
N ARG A 85 -3.93 8.28 9.96
CA ARG A 85 -4.59 8.15 11.27
C ARG A 85 -5.53 9.30 11.58
N LYS A 86 -5.18 10.53 11.18
CA LYS A 86 -5.94 11.74 11.51
C LYS A 86 -7.17 11.94 10.61
N PHE A 87 -7.09 11.63 9.34
CA PHE A 87 -8.09 12.05 8.36
C PHE A 87 -8.80 10.90 7.64
N PHE A 88 -8.29 9.68 7.79
CA PHE A 88 -8.88 8.47 7.21
C PHE A 88 -9.23 7.49 8.32
N SER A 89 -10.26 6.67 8.11
CA SER A 89 -10.63 5.61 9.06
C SER A 89 -10.06 4.28 8.60
N GLY A 90 -9.97 3.32 9.55
CA GLY A 90 -9.56 1.95 9.27
C GLY A 90 -8.07 1.71 9.45
N ILE A 91 -7.53 0.82 8.64
CA ILE A 91 -6.15 0.34 8.73
C ILE A 91 -5.18 1.42 8.24
N VAL A 92 -4.10 1.63 8.99
CA VAL A 92 -2.91 2.34 8.51
C VAL A 92 -1.79 1.32 8.39
N SER A 93 -1.40 1.00 7.16
CA SER A 93 -0.31 0.07 6.85
C SER A 93 0.92 0.87 6.41
N THR A 94 1.98 0.85 7.21
CA THR A 94 3.17 1.67 6.97
C THR A 94 4.35 0.83 6.51
N TYR A 95 4.86 1.15 5.33
CA TYR A 95 6.11 0.60 4.79
C TYR A 95 7.11 1.72 4.51
N SER A 96 8.36 1.51 4.91
CA SER A 96 9.48 2.37 4.48
C SER A 96 10.72 1.52 4.21
N PRO A 97 11.54 1.86 3.20
CA PRO A 97 12.82 1.20 2.97
C PRO A 97 13.78 1.33 4.17
N ALA A 98 13.64 2.42 4.93
CA ALA A 98 14.40 2.65 6.15
C ALA A 98 13.55 3.45 7.16
N PHE A 99 13.46 2.94 8.39
CA PHE A 99 12.87 3.65 9.53
C PHE A 99 13.97 4.24 10.39
N LYS A 100 13.80 5.49 10.83
CA LYS A 100 14.65 6.10 11.84
C LYS A 100 14.20 5.70 13.24
N ASP A 101 15.16 5.52 14.17
CA ASP A 101 14.85 5.18 15.56
C ASP A 101 13.96 6.24 16.22
N THR A 102 14.24 7.51 15.94
CA THR A 102 13.49 8.65 16.47
C THR A 102 12.04 8.71 15.99
N GLU A 103 11.73 8.13 14.82
CA GLU A 103 10.38 8.12 14.23
C GLU A 103 9.55 6.89 14.68
N MET A 104 10.22 5.82 15.14
CA MET A 104 9.55 4.55 15.42
C MET A 104 8.43 4.65 16.46
N PRO A 105 8.54 5.42 17.57
CA PRO A 105 7.43 5.59 18.51
C PRO A 105 6.16 6.18 17.86
N ASP A 106 6.33 7.12 16.93
CA ASP A 106 5.21 7.72 16.20
C ASP A 106 4.64 6.78 15.14
N ILE A 107 5.47 6.02 14.45
CA ILE A 107 5.05 4.95 13.54
C ILE A 107 4.18 3.94 14.29
N ILE A 108 4.61 3.47 15.48
CA ILE A 108 3.89 2.51 16.32
C ILE A 108 2.51 3.07 16.72
N ARG A 109 2.43 4.34 17.11
CA ARG A 109 1.17 4.98 17.51
C ARG A 109 0.17 5.13 16.36
N ASN A 110 0.66 5.35 15.15
CA ASN A 110 -0.18 5.69 14.01
C ASN A 110 -0.42 4.54 13.03
N SER A 111 0.21 3.38 13.22
CA SER A 111 0.09 2.24 12.31
C SER A 111 -0.65 1.06 12.94
N ASN A 112 -1.32 0.26 12.11
CA ASN A 112 -1.81 -1.07 12.44
C ASN A 112 -0.85 -2.14 11.92
N HIS A 113 -0.29 -1.93 10.72
CA HIS A 113 0.73 -2.79 10.15
C HIS A 113 2.02 -1.99 9.99
N ILE A 114 3.15 -2.59 10.36
CA ILE A 114 4.49 -2.06 10.10
C ILE A 114 5.25 -3.07 9.26
N ILE A 115 5.66 -2.65 8.06
CA ILE A 115 6.31 -3.54 7.10
C ILE A 115 7.78 -3.18 7.01
N PHE A 116 8.64 -4.10 7.41
CA PHE A 116 10.09 -3.94 7.36
C PHE A 116 10.68 -4.34 6.01
N ASN A 117 11.69 -3.62 5.59
CA ASN A 117 12.34 -3.83 4.29
C ASN A 117 13.44 -4.89 4.31
N SER A 118 14.01 -5.18 5.48
CA SER A 118 15.15 -6.08 5.62
C SER A 118 15.11 -6.86 6.94
N ILE A 119 15.86 -7.95 7.01
CA ILE A 119 16.04 -8.75 8.23
C ILE A 119 16.68 -7.89 9.33
N ASN A 120 17.63 -7.01 8.99
CA ASN A 120 18.24 -6.12 9.98
C ASN A 120 17.23 -5.17 10.62
N GLN A 121 16.29 -4.60 9.83
CA GLN A 121 15.21 -3.79 10.39
C GLN A 121 14.27 -4.62 11.27
N LEU A 122 13.88 -5.80 10.80
CA LEU A 122 13.01 -6.70 11.56
C LEU A 122 13.63 -7.02 12.92
N ASN A 123 14.91 -7.38 12.95
CA ASN A 123 15.63 -7.71 14.20
C ASN A 123 15.77 -6.48 15.10
N LYS A 124 16.14 -5.33 14.51
CA LYS A 124 16.30 -4.07 15.24
C LYS A 124 15.01 -3.64 15.94
N PHE A 125 13.87 -3.82 15.30
CA PHE A 125 12.57 -3.39 15.80
C PHE A 125 11.68 -4.58 16.24
N SER A 126 12.27 -5.73 16.56
CA SER A 126 11.55 -6.95 16.97
C SER A 126 10.62 -6.77 18.17
N LYS A 127 10.91 -5.80 19.04
CA LYS A 127 10.13 -5.50 20.25
C LYS A 127 8.86 -4.64 19.99
N VAL A 128 8.55 -4.26 18.76
CA VAL A 128 7.38 -3.44 18.44
C VAL A 128 6.08 -4.03 19.00
N LYS A 129 5.88 -5.35 18.91
CA LYS A 129 4.71 -6.03 19.50
C LYS A 129 4.66 -6.01 21.04
N GLN A 130 5.80 -5.86 21.69
CA GLN A 130 5.82 -5.70 23.16
C GLN A 130 5.30 -4.31 23.57
N ILE A 131 5.54 -3.30 22.72
CA ILE A 131 5.06 -1.93 22.92
C ILE A 131 3.57 -1.82 22.59
N ASN A 132 3.15 -2.44 21.48
CA ASN A 132 1.75 -2.45 21.05
C ASN A 132 1.39 -3.82 20.45
N LYS A 133 0.68 -4.65 21.21
CA LYS A 133 0.27 -6.01 20.81
C LYS A 133 -0.70 -6.06 19.63
N LYS A 134 -1.34 -4.94 19.27
CA LYS A 134 -2.29 -4.85 18.15
C LYS A 134 -1.61 -4.62 16.80
N ILE A 135 -0.30 -4.38 16.79
CA ILE A 135 0.44 -4.18 15.56
C ILE A 135 0.73 -5.52 14.89
N GLU A 136 0.44 -5.59 13.61
CA GLU A 136 0.88 -6.68 12.75
C GLU A 136 2.20 -6.30 12.06
N ILE A 137 3.17 -7.19 12.15
CA ILE A 137 4.49 -7.03 11.54
C ILE A 137 4.51 -7.73 10.20
N GLY A 138 4.82 -6.97 9.16
CA GLY A 138 5.08 -7.50 7.83
C GLY A 138 6.55 -7.40 7.45
N VAL A 139 6.97 -8.20 6.50
CA VAL A 139 8.25 -8.04 5.81
C VAL A 139 8.03 -7.94 4.31
N ARG A 140 8.73 -6.99 3.68
CA ARG A 140 8.74 -6.91 2.23
C ARG A 140 9.70 -7.94 1.67
N ILE A 141 9.21 -8.74 0.73
CA ILE A 141 10.04 -9.67 -0.04
C ILE A 141 10.28 -9.13 -1.45
N ASN A 142 11.45 -9.40 -1.99
CA ASN A 142 11.76 -9.22 -3.40
C ASN A 142 11.59 -10.58 -4.09
N PRO A 143 10.56 -10.77 -4.94
CA PRO A 143 10.29 -12.06 -5.59
C PRO A 143 11.28 -12.41 -6.69
N ILE A 144 12.16 -11.48 -7.09
CA ILE A 144 13.07 -11.59 -8.24
C ILE A 144 12.30 -11.90 -9.53
N TYR A 145 11.11 -11.32 -9.61
CA TYR A 145 10.24 -11.42 -10.77
C TYR A 145 9.45 -10.12 -10.94
N SER A 146 9.45 -9.60 -12.14
CA SER A 146 8.65 -8.44 -12.54
C SER A 146 8.51 -8.41 -14.06
N GLU A 147 7.32 -8.04 -14.54
CA GLU A 147 7.03 -7.78 -15.95
C GLU A 147 7.06 -6.28 -16.27
N VAL A 148 7.64 -5.46 -15.40
CA VAL A 148 7.81 -4.02 -15.65
C VAL A 148 8.78 -3.84 -16.81
N LYS A 149 8.32 -3.16 -17.89
CA LYS A 149 9.10 -2.94 -19.12
C LYS A 149 10.30 -2.04 -18.89
N GLU A 150 10.10 -0.96 -18.16
CA GLU A 150 11.13 0.04 -17.87
C GLU A 150 11.99 -0.39 -16.67
N LYS A 151 13.23 -0.77 -16.91
CA LYS A 151 14.16 -1.27 -15.87
C LYS A 151 14.28 -0.35 -14.66
N LYS A 152 14.24 0.98 -14.86
CA LYS A 152 14.33 1.98 -13.78
C LYS A 152 13.16 1.92 -12.77
N TYR A 153 12.02 1.38 -13.18
CA TYR A 153 10.84 1.21 -12.32
C TYR A 153 10.71 -0.22 -11.78
N ASN A 154 11.65 -1.12 -12.13
CA ASN A 154 11.62 -2.49 -11.65
C ASN A 154 12.13 -2.57 -10.21
N ALA A 155 11.19 -2.53 -9.26
CA ALA A 155 11.48 -2.67 -7.83
C ALA A 155 11.80 -4.11 -7.40
N ALA A 156 11.64 -5.11 -8.28
CA ALA A 156 11.85 -6.52 -8.00
C ALA A 156 13.03 -7.13 -8.78
N GLY A 157 13.94 -6.28 -9.27
CA GLY A 157 15.18 -6.72 -9.91
C GLY A 157 16.16 -7.35 -8.93
N ASN A 158 17.11 -8.13 -9.46
CA ASN A 158 18.09 -8.85 -8.64
C ASN A 158 19.00 -7.93 -7.80
N GLN A 159 19.26 -6.71 -8.26
CA GLN A 159 20.06 -5.70 -7.56
C GLN A 159 19.21 -4.69 -6.75
N SER A 160 17.90 -4.91 -6.67
CA SER A 160 17.02 -4.02 -5.91
C SER A 160 17.31 -4.12 -4.41
N ARG A 161 17.37 -2.97 -3.73
CA ARG A 161 17.47 -2.89 -2.26
C ARG A 161 16.11 -2.98 -1.58
N LEU A 162 15.03 -3.13 -2.36
CA LEU A 162 13.66 -3.10 -1.86
C LEU A 162 13.17 -4.52 -1.58
N GLY A 163 13.10 -4.84 -0.30
CA GLY A 163 12.65 -6.13 0.20
C GLY A 163 13.77 -7.17 0.36
N ILE A 164 13.46 -8.16 1.18
CA ILE A 164 14.31 -9.33 1.42
C ILE A 164 14.22 -10.22 0.18
N HIS A 165 15.37 -10.62 -0.35
CA HIS A 165 15.41 -11.53 -1.49
C HIS A 165 14.70 -12.85 -1.16
N ILE A 166 13.81 -13.32 -2.03
CA ILE A 166 12.97 -14.49 -1.76
C ILE A 166 13.77 -15.75 -1.37
N ASN A 167 14.99 -15.90 -1.87
CA ASN A 167 15.87 -16.99 -1.51
C ASN A 167 16.46 -16.88 -0.09
N GLN A 168 16.32 -15.72 0.56
CA GLN A 168 16.76 -15.46 1.94
C GLN A 168 15.65 -15.61 2.97
N MET A 169 14.44 -15.98 2.57
CA MET A 169 13.29 -16.12 3.46
C MET A 169 13.55 -17.07 4.64
N LYS A 170 14.35 -18.11 4.46
CA LYS A 170 14.76 -19.03 5.54
C LYS A 170 15.44 -18.36 6.74
N ASN A 171 15.93 -17.13 6.56
CA ASN A 171 16.60 -16.34 7.60
C ASN A 171 15.63 -15.41 8.36
N ILE A 172 14.35 -15.43 8.01
CA ILE A 172 13.31 -14.64 8.67
C ILE A 172 12.76 -15.42 9.85
N ASP A 173 12.67 -14.78 11.01
CA ASP A 173 11.94 -15.35 12.14
C ASP A 173 10.44 -15.16 11.95
N PHE A 174 9.77 -16.18 11.44
CA PHE A 174 8.33 -16.18 11.20
C PHE A 174 7.47 -16.24 12.48
N ASN A 175 8.06 -16.40 13.68
CA ASN A 175 7.29 -16.31 14.91
C ASN A 175 6.85 -14.89 15.24
N ILE A 176 7.54 -13.89 14.69
CA ILE A 176 7.23 -12.47 14.91
C ILE A 176 6.59 -11.79 13.69
N VAL A 177 6.52 -12.47 12.54
CA VAL A 177 5.99 -11.92 11.28
C VAL A 177 4.57 -12.42 11.05
N ASP A 178 3.64 -11.49 10.85
CA ASP A 178 2.22 -11.78 10.58
C ASP A 178 1.91 -11.82 9.08
N GLY A 179 2.75 -11.22 8.24
CA GLY A 179 2.48 -11.17 6.81
C GLY A 179 3.66 -10.85 5.93
N LEU A 180 3.50 -11.15 4.64
CA LEU A 180 4.45 -10.77 3.60
C LEU A 180 3.88 -9.65 2.74
N HIS A 181 4.76 -8.78 2.28
CA HIS A 181 4.47 -7.73 1.32
C HIS A 181 5.39 -7.85 0.12
N PHE A 182 4.85 -7.69 -1.07
CA PHE A 182 5.65 -7.51 -2.28
C PHE A 182 5.09 -6.37 -3.14
N HIS A 183 5.96 -5.73 -3.90
CA HIS A 183 5.62 -4.64 -4.80
C HIS A 183 6.43 -4.83 -6.08
N SER A 184 5.86 -5.52 -7.04
CA SER A 184 6.49 -5.88 -8.31
C SER A 184 5.70 -5.39 -9.53
N LEU A 185 4.54 -4.73 -9.30
CA LEU A 185 3.67 -4.21 -10.34
C LEU A 185 3.77 -2.68 -10.40
N CYS A 186 3.76 -2.14 -11.62
CA CYS A 186 3.67 -0.71 -11.87
C CYS A 186 2.86 -0.50 -13.17
N GLU A 187 1.68 0.12 -13.05
CA GLU A 187 0.77 0.39 -14.18
C GLU A 187 0.41 -0.87 -15.00
N GLN A 188 0.23 -1.99 -14.33
CA GLN A 188 -0.02 -3.30 -14.93
C GLN A 188 -1.42 -3.81 -14.60
N ASN A 189 -1.85 -4.84 -15.33
CA ASN A 189 -3.18 -5.42 -15.24
C ASN A 189 -3.21 -6.72 -14.41
N PHE A 190 -4.39 -7.36 -14.36
CA PHE A 190 -4.60 -8.60 -13.63
C PHE A 190 -3.72 -9.76 -14.11
N SER A 191 -3.45 -9.89 -15.42
CA SER A 191 -2.62 -10.99 -15.92
C SER A 191 -1.22 -10.96 -15.33
N THR A 192 -0.61 -9.78 -15.21
CA THR A 192 0.69 -9.61 -14.56
C THR A 192 0.62 -9.94 -13.06
N LEU A 193 -0.45 -9.56 -12.38
CA LEU A 193 -0.64 -9.95 -10.97
C LEU A 193 -0.72 -11.46 -10.84
N ASN A 194 -1.50 -12.14 -11.68
CA ASN A 194 -1.63 -13.60 -11.67
C ASN A 194 -0.30 -14.28 -11.94
N ASN A 195 0.42 -13.86 -12.99
CA ASN A 195 1.74 -14.40 -13.31
C ASN A 195 2.73 -14.23 -12.14
N THR A 196 2.70 -13.05 -11.50
CA THR A 196 3.52 -12.78 -10.33
C THR A 196 3.16 -13.71 -9.18
N TRP A 197 1.87 -13.91 -8.91
CA TRP A 197 1.38 -14.81 -7.86
C TRP A 197 1.82 -16.26 -8.11
N GLU A 198 1.65 -16.76 -9.32
CA GLU A 198 2.07 -18.12 -9.69
C GLU A 198 3.58 -18.35 -9.48
N LYS A 199 4.41 -17.32 -9.66
CA LYS A 199 5.87 -17.41 -9.40
C LYS A 199 6.22 -17.31 -7.91
N ILE A 200 5.45 -16.57 -7.12
CA ILE A 200 5.73 -16.35 -5.70
C ILE A 200 5.13 -17.46 -4.83
N TYR A 201 3.89 -17.82 -5.07
CA TYR A 201 3.12 -18.72 -4.20
C TYR A 201 3.82 -20.05 -3.87
N PRO A 202 4.39 -20.78 -4.83
CA PRO A 202 5.10 -22.04 -4.53
C PRO A 202 6.26 -21.86 -3.55
N LYS A 203 6.87 -20.67 -3.52
CA LYS A 203 8.02 -20.35 -2.67
C LYS A 203 7.64 -19.90 -1.26
N ILE A 204 6.39 -19.41 -1.08
CA ILE A 204 5.94 -18.84 0.20
C ILE A 204 4.92 -19.71 0.93
N LYS A 205 4.21 -20.60 0.25
CA LYS A 205 3.10 -21.40 0.81
C LYS A 205 3.43 -22.16 2.10
N ASN A 206 4.67 -22.56 2.29
CA ASN A 206 5.09 -23.34 3.46
C ASN A 206 5.42 -22.47 4.70
N TYR A 207 5.44 -21.14 4.54
CA TYR A 207 5.76 -20.22 5.64
C TYR A 207 4.51 -19.74 6.39
N PHE A 208 3.32 -19.97 5.84
CA PHE A 208 2.06 -19.63 6.49
C PHE A 208 1.26 -20.89 6.76
N LYS A 209 0.81 -21.03 8.01
CA LYS A 209 -0.23 -22.00 8.35
C LYS A 209 -1.56 -21.36 7.98
N TYR A 210 -2.32 -22.00 7.13
CA TYR A 210 -3.70 -21.63 6.83
C TYR A 210 -4.61 -21.92 8.00
#